data_10da15ad88d838e417fbc9f67e126fc4
#
_entry.id   10da15ad88d838e417fbc9f67e126fc4
#
_cell.length_a   1.000
_cell.length_b   1.000
_cell.length_c   1.000
_cell.angle_alpha   90.00
_cell.angle_beta   90.00
_cell.angle_gamma   90.00
#
_symmetry.space_group_name_H-M   'P 1'
#
loop_
_entity.id
_entity.type
_entity.pdbx_description
1 polymer ?
#
loop_
_entity_poly.entity_id
_entity_poly.type
_entity_poly.pdbx_seq_one_letter_code
_entity_poly.pdbx_strand_id
1 'polypeptide(L)'
;MKQIRLNSLFIALALVTILASCHKDKVIPKQDTPTATRAGVYVLNQGGFNANNSTLTYYNYATKSLTADLYKAINGTDLGDTGNDAEIYGSKMYIVVNISNVIDVVNAKTGRLIKQDSMVNNGVGREPRSVAFYKGNAFITSYDGTVAVMDTASLAITKYIPVGRNPEQLVVSNDKLYVANSGGLSFGNPDNTVSVIDLNTLKETKKITVIVNPVTMAADGYGHVYVLSLGDFNTVLGGMTIIDNTTDAVKSQPTVSLGYNIPMAANGDFVYYATLDNKIAVYNAKTQAAAQANFITDGTVITTPYAISVDALSGEVFVSDAKDYSSNGTLYAFDKTGKLEYSITTGISPGRITFVNK
;
A
#
# COMPACT_ATOMS: atom_id res chain seq x y z
N MET A 1 -91.38 34.58 -14.97
CA MET A 1 -91.05 33.33 -14.23
C MET A 1 -89.55 33.12 -14.27
N LYS A 2 -89.02 32.82 -13.10
CA LYS A 2 -87.67 32.37 -12.74
C LYS A 2 -86.56 33.39 -12.58
N GLN A 3 -86.35 33.74 -11.33
CA GLN A 3 -85.18 34.29 -10.72
C GLN A 3 -84.03 33.34 -10.94
N ILE A 4 -82.89 33.87 -11.37
CA ILE A 4 -81.61 33.20 -11.28
C ILE A 4 -80.79 34.00 -10.26
N ARG A 5 -80.49 33.34 -9.19
CA ARG A 5 -79.87 33.89 -8.02
C ARG A 5 -78.40 34.27 -8.31
N LEU A 6 -78.12 35.51 -8.07
CA LEU A 6 -76.83 36.16 -8.17
C LEU A 6 -76.00 35.95 -6.82
N ASN A 7 -75.89 34.74 -6.39
CA ASN A 7 -75.23 34.45 -5.05
C ASN A 7 -73.97 33.68 -5.10
N SER A 8 -73.27 33.58 -6.23
CA SER A 8 -72.06 32.77 -6.34
C SER A 8 -70.79 33.58 -6.65
N LEU A 9 -70.92 34.90 -6.68
CA LEU A 9 -69.77 35.71 -7.16
C LEU A 9 -68.95 36.39 -6.03
N PHE A 10 -69.28 36.15 -4.78
CA PHE A 10 -68.62 36.81 -3.66
C PHE A 10 -67.68 35.89 -2.88
N ILE A 11 -67.41 34.66 -3.26
CA ILE A 11 -66.53 33.73 -2.55
C ILE A 11 -65.21 33.54 -3.25
N ALA A 12 -64.99 34.14 -4.41
CA ALA A 12 -63.78 33.91 -5.18
C ALA A 12 -62.67 34.98 -5.00
N LEU A 13 -62.78 35.86 -4.03
CA LEU A 13 -61.74 36.84 -3.73
C LEU A 13 -61.16 36.59 -2.34
N ALA A 14 -60.88 35.35 -1.99
CA ALA A 14 -60.02 35.06 -0.86
C ALA A 14 -58.55 35.29 -1.28
N LEU A 15 -58.03 36.35 -0.73
CA LEU A 15 -56.66 36.78 -0.81
C LEU A 15 -55.68 35.60 -0.56
N VAL A 16 -55.07 35.12 -1.61
CA VAL A 16 -53.86 34.32 -1.48
C VAL A 16 -52.68 35.30 -1.25
N THR A 17 -52.48 35.71 -0.03
CA THR A 17 -51.23 36.33 0.41
C THR A 17 -50.18 35.22 0.43
N ILE A 18 -49.44 35.10 -0.65
CA ILE A 18 -48.21 34.31 -0.67
C ILE A 18 -47.22 35.07 0.22
N LEU A 19 -47.07 34.64 1.46
CA LEU A 19 -45.95 34.97 2.30
C LEU A 19 -44.69 34.37 1.64
N ALA A 20 -44.00 35.18 0.85
CA ALA A 20 -42.64 34.91 0.48
C ALA A 20 -41.80 35.00 1.77
N SER A 21 -41.77 33.92 2.53
CA SER A 21 -40.80 33.74 3.62
C SER A 21 -39.45 33.61 2.95
N CYS A 22 -38.71 34.69 2.88
CA CYS A 22 -37.24 34.62 2.69
C CYS A 22 -36.67 33.87 3.86
N HIS A 23 -36.62 32.55 3.76
CA HIS A 23 -35.70 31.76 4.56
C HIS A 23 -34.29 32.17 4.08
N LYS A 24 -33.63 33.04 4.84
CA LYS A 24 -32.17 33.12 4.77
C LYS A 24 -31.68 31.74 5.16
N ASP A 25 -31.29 30.94 4.19
CA ASP A 25 -30.52 29.74 4.43
C ASP A 25 -29.35 30.15 5.31
N LYS A 26 -29.38 29.71 6.57
CA LYS A 26 -28.21 29.78 7.42
C LYS A 26 -27.15 28.97 6.68
N VAL A 27 -26.19 29.65 6.08
CA VAL A 27 -24.96 29.02 5.61
C VAL A 27 -24.36 28.36 6.84
N ILE A 28 -24.59 27.05 7.00
CA ILE A 28 -23.87 26.25 7.99
C ILE A 28 -22.43 26.39 7.57
N PRO A 29 -21.55 26.98 8.41
CA PRO A 29 -20.13 27.02 8.09
C PRO A 29 -19.72 25.60 7.77
N LYS A 30 -19.16 25.37 6.58
CA LYS A 30 -18.55 24.11 6.23
C LYS A 30 -17.50 23.86 7.33
N GLN A 31 -17.77 22.91 8.20
CA GLN A 31 -16.83 22.54 9.25
C GLN A 31 -15.62 22.02 8.49
N ASP A 32 -14.56 22.82 8.48
CA ASP A 32 -13.29 22.41 7.88
C ASP A 32 -12.90 21.12 8.58
N THR A 33 -13.03 20.02 7.87
CA THR A 33 -12.50 18.74 8.34
C THR A 33 -11.00 19.00 8.52
N PRO A 34 -10.43 18.80 9.72
CA PRO A 34 -9.02 19.04 9.91
C PRO A 34 -8.24 18.31 8.83
N THR A 35 -7.50 19.03 8.00
CA THR A 35 -6.65 18.43 6.99
C THR A 35 -5.68 17.55 7.74
N ALA A 36 -5.70 16.25 7.47
CA ALA A 36 -4.78 15.30 8.11
C ALA A 36 -3.36 15.79 7.89
N THR A 37 -2.58 15.90 8.96
CA THR A 37 -1.17 16.25 8.88
C THR A 37 -0.31 15.10 9.34
N ARG A 38 0.85 14.91 8.71
CA ARG A 38 1.78 13.86 9.09
C ARG A 38 2.49 14.19 10.39
N ALA A 39 2.58 13.21 11.28
CA ALA A 39 3.42 13.28 12.48
C ALA A 39 4.87 12.90 12.13
N GLY A 40 5.06 11.98 11.18
CA GLY A 40 6.36 11.50 10.78
C GLY A 40 6.27 10.33 9.80
N VAL A 41 7.41 9.68 9.60
CA VAL A 41 7.56 8.51 8.74
C VAL A 41 8.27 7.39 9.50
N TYR A 42 7.75 6.18 9.36
CA TYR A 42 8.40 4.93 9.76
C TYR A 42 9.12 4.33 8.57
N VAL A 43 10.28 3.75 8.83
CA VAL A 43 11.00 2.90 7.88
C VAL A 43 11.24 1.56 8.55
N LEU A 44 10.60 0.51 8.04
CA LEU A 44 10.90 -0.85 8.44
C LEU A 44 12.16 -1.30 7.71
N ASN A 45 13.17 -1.63 8.47
CA ASN A 45 14.44 -2.15 7.97
C ASN A 45 14.40 -3.68 8.10
N GLN A 46 14.53 -4.35 6.97
CA GLN A 46 14.44 -5.81 6.90
C GLN A 46 15.53 -6.49 7.71
N GLY A 47 16.70 -5.85 7.80
CA GLY A 47 17.91 -6.44 8.34
C GLY A 47 18.59 -7.39 7.36
N GLY A 48 19.53 -8.17 7.83
CA GLY A 48 20.14 -9.27 7.10
C GLY A 48 19.34 -10.56 7.29
N PHE A 49 19.22 -11.36 6.25
CA PHE A 49 18.54 -12.66 6.31
C PHE A 49 19.19 -13.60 7.32
N ASN A 50 18.40 -14.18 8.23
CA ASN A 50 18.86 -14.99 9.37
C ASN A 50 19.76 -14.25 10.37
N ALA A 51 19.77 -12.91 10.38
CA ALA A 51 20.59 -12.12 11.27
C ALA A 51 19.86 -11.62 12.53
N ASN A 52 18.52 -11.79 12.58
CA ASN A 52 17.67 -11.35 13.69
C ASN A 52 17.91 -9.89 14.09
N ASN A 53 18.04 -9.01 13.10
CA ASN A 53 18.40 -7.60 13.29
C ASN A 53 17.51 -6.62 12.53
N SER A 54 16.25 -6.99 12.30
CA SER A 54 15.24 -6.05 11.79
C SER A 54 15.02 -4.92 12.78
N THR A 55 14.81 -3.71 12.28
CA THR A 55 14.57 -2.51 13.10
C THR A 55 13.48 -1.64 12.54
N LEU A 56 12.88 -0.79 13.36
CA LEU A 56 11.88 0.20 12.96
C LEU A 56 12.44 1.61 13.19
N THR A 57 12.93 2.25 12.14
CA THR A 57 13.36 3.65 12.20
C THR A 57 12.15 4.59 12.18
N TYR A 58 12.19 5.64 13.00
CA TYR A 58 11.15 6.67 13.02
C TYR A 58 11.76 8.07 12.90
N TYR A 59 11.25 8.87 11.97
CA TYR A 59 11.59 10.29 11.83
C TYR A 59 10.37 11.16 12.15
N ASN A 60 10.50 12.02 13.15
CA ASN A 60 9.46 12.94 13.60
C ASN A 60 9.56 14.27 12.85
N TYR A 61 8.52 14.66 12.13
CA TYR A 61 8.52 15.88 11.31
C TYR A 61 8.50 17.17 12.12
N ALA A 62 7.88 17.18 13.30
CA ALA A 62 7.77 18.37 14.12
C ALA A 62 9.11 18.71 14.81
N THR A 63 9.78 17.72 15.36
CA THR A 63 11.05 17.88 16.09
C THR A 63 12.28 17.63 15.22
N LYS A 64 12.11 17.10 14.02
CA LYS A 64 13.17 16.65 13.12
C LYS A 64 14.14 15.64 13.78
N SER A 65 13.63 14.90 14.77
CA SER A 65 14.41 13.89 15.49
C SER A 65 14.27 12.52 14.83
N LEU A 66 15.36 11.77 14.80
CA LEU A 66 15.46 10.42 14.31
C LEU A 66 15.63 9.44 15.49
N THR A 67 14.81 8.39 15.51
CA THR A 67 14.97 7.22 16.38
C THR A 67 15.34 6.04 15.50
N ALA A 68 16.55 5.52 15.64
CA ALA A 68 17.09 4.49 14.74
C ALA A 68 16.32 3.16 14.87
N ASP A 69 15.94 2.77 16.09
CA ASP A 69 15.10 1.60 16.36
C ASP A 69 14.06 1.94 17.43
N LEU A 70 12.91 2.40 16.96
CA LEU A 70 11.80 2.77 17.83
C LEU A 70 11.18 1.52 18.48
N TYR A 71 11.10 0.40 17.76
CA TYR A 71 10.46 -0.80 18.30
C TYR A 71 11.17 -1.28 19.57
N LYS A 72 12.49 -1.44 19.50
CA LYS A 72 13.32 -1.83 20.65
C LYS A 72 13.30 -0.77 21.76
N ALA A 73 13.39 0.50 21.41
CA ALA A 73 13.36 1.61 22.39
C ALA A 73 12.08 1.64 23.22
N ILE A 74 10.93 1.29 22.62
CA ILE A 74 9.61 1.35 23.27
C ILE A 74 9.24 0.04 23.95
N ASN A 75 9.58 -1.12 23.34
CA ASN A 75 9.09 -2.42 23.79
C ASN A 75 10.15 -3.24 24.56
N GLY A 76 11.43 -2.82 24.52
CA GLY A 76 12.52 -3.47 25.24
C GLY A 76 12.97 -4.80 24.62
N THR A 77 12.44 -5.20 23.47
CA THR A 77 12.76 -6.42 22.73
C THR A 77 13.10 -6.10 21.29
N ASP A 78 13.88 -6.96 20.64
CA ASP A 78 14.16 -6.86 19.22
C ASP A 78 12.91 -7.19 18.39
N LEU A 79 12.78 -6.60 17.18
CA LEU A 79 11.67 -6.83 16.28
C LEU A 79 11.68 -8.25 15.69
N GLY A 80 12.87 -8.80 15.48
CA GLY A 80 13.04 -10.14 14.96
C GLY A 80 13.83 -10.20 13.65
N ASP A 81 13.58 -11.23 12.86
CA ASP A 81 14.31 -11.54 11.63
C ASP A 81 13.45 -11.30 10.40
N THR A 82 13.97 -10.51 9.49
CA THR A 82 13.38 -10.21 8.17
C THR A 82 12.02 -9.52 8.27
N GLY A 83 12.03 -8.26 8.75
CA GLY A 83 10.85 -7.38 8.72
C GLY A 83 10.48 -7.04 7.28
N ASN A 84 9.35 -7.57 6.80
CA ASN A 84 9.04 -7.57 5.37
C ASN A 84 8.05 -6.48 4.95
N ASP A 85 7.04 -6.20 5.77
CA ASP A 85 6.02 -5.19 5.48
C ASP A 85 5.52 -4.51 6.76
N ALA A 86 5.11 -3.25 6.65
CA ALA A 86 4.52 -2.48 7.74
C ALA A 86 3.49 -1.50 7.20
N GLU A 87 2.23 -1.64 7.62
CA GLU A 87 1.12 -0.81 7.15
C GLU A 87 0.27 -0.32 8.32
N ILE A 88 -0.28 0.89 8.20
CA ILE A 88 -1.16 1.48 9.20
C ILE A 88 -2.62 1.35 8.76
N TYR A 89 -3.44 0.81 9.67
CA TYR A 89 -4.90 0.81 9.54
C TYR A 89 -5.55 1.33 10.83
N GLY A 90 -6.25 2.43 10.74
CA GLY A 90 -6.80 3.13 11.89
C GLY A 90 -5.70 3.63 12.84
N SER A 91 -5.75 3.21 14.11
CA SER A 91 -4.76 3.57 15.12
C SER A 91 -3.64 2.53 15.30
N LYS A 92 -3.62 1.49 14.48
CA LYS A 92 -2.68 0.37 14.59
C LYS A 92 -1.76 0.30 13.38
N MET A 93 -0.50 -0.08 13.60
CA MET A 93 0.44 -0.48 12.57
C MET A 93 0.66 -1.99 12.69
N TYR A 94 0.61 -2.68 11.57
CA TYR A 94 0.81 -4.12 11.46
C TYR A 94 2.16 -4.35 10.81
N ILE A 95 3.06 -5.02 11.53
CA ILE A 95 4.43 -5.30 11.09
C ILE A 95 4.53 -6.79 10.81
N VAL A 96 4.88 -7.13 9.58
CA VAL A 96 5.03 -8.51 9.12
C VAL A 96 6.50 -8.90 9.25
N VAL A 97 6.82 -9.89 10.08
CA VAL A 97 8.19 -10.35 10.33
C VAL A 97 8.32 -11.79 9.81
N ASN A 98 8.94 -11.92 8.65
CA ASN A 98 8.89 -13.13 7.81
C ASN A 98 9.52 -14.34 8.48
N ILE A 99 10.85 -14.32 8.73
CA ILE A 99 11.59 -15.48 9.27
C ILE A 99 11.23 -15.73 10.74
N SER A 100 10.91 -14.69 11.50
CA SER A 100 10.39 -14.86 12.86
C SER A 100 8.96 -15.42 12.90
N ASN A 101 8.28 -15.48 11.76
CA ASN A 101 6.91 -16.01 11.63
C ASN A 101 5.92 -15.34 12.60
N VAL A 102 5.93 -14.01 12.67
CA VAL A 102 5.03 -13.24 13.52
C VAL A 102 4.43 -12.04 12.78
N ILE A 103 3.28 -11.60 13.27
CA ILE A 103 2.68 -10.31 12.97
C ILE A 103 2.67 -9.51 14.27
N ASP A 104 3.40 -8.42 14.31
CA ASP A 104 3.36 -7.47 15.43
C ASP A 104 2.35 -6.37 15.14
N VAL A 105 1.36 -6.24 16.01
CA VAL A 105 0.40 -5.14 15.95
C VAL A 105 0.77 -4.13 17.03
N VAL A 106 1.16 -2.93 16.60
CA VAL A 106 1.58 -1.85 17.50
C VAL A 106 0.65 -0.65 17.39
N ASN A 107 0.63 0.19 18.41
CA ASN A 107 -0.03 1.49 18.31
C ASN A 107 0.75 2.38 17.31
N ALA A 108 0.07 2.86 16.27
CA ALA A 108 0.70 3.57 15.15
C ALA A 108 1.39 4.89 15.57
N LYS A 109 0.95 5.54 16.65
CA LYS A 109 1.56 6.81 17.13
C LYS A 109 2.72 6.60 18.08
N THR A 110 2.69 5.54 18.88
CA THR A 110 3.65 5.34 19.97
C THR A 110 4.65 4.22 19.71
N GLY A 111 4.40 3.33 18.74
CA GLY A 111 5.21 2.13 18.50
C GLY A 111 5.03 1.03 19.58
N ARG A 112 4.14 1.24 20.58
CA ARG A 112 3.94 0.26 21.66
C ARG A 112 3.22 -0.98 21.14
N LEU A 113 3.76 -2.14 21.43
CA LEU A 113 3.19 -3.45 21.08
C LEU A 113 1.81 -3.62 21.75
N ILE A 114 0.81 -3.98 20.96
CA ILE A 114 -0.55 -4.32 21.40
C ILE A 114 -0.70 -5.84 21.44
N LYS A 115 -0.25 -6.50 20.37
CA LYS A 115 -0.33 -7.96 20.24
C LYS A 115 0.74 -8.45 19.26
N GLN A 116 1.29 -9.63 19.54
CA GLN A 116 2.07 -10.40 18.60
C GLN A 116 1.32 -11.70 18.28
N ASP A 117 1.09 -11.97 17.00
CA ASP A 117 0.44 -13.19 16.53
C ASP A 117 1.46 -14.10 15.86
N SER A 118 1.48 -15.37 16.28
CA SER A 118 2.35 -16.38 15.66
C SER A 118 1.75 -16.86 14.35
N MET A 119 2.57 -16.87 13.31
CA MET A 119 2.26 -17.36 11.96
C MET A 119 2.87 -18.75 11.75
N VAL A 120 2.46 -19.72 12.57
CA VAL A 120 2.94 -21.09 12.56
C VAL A 120 1.79 -22.07 12.36
N ASN A 121 2.00 -23.12 11.59
CA ASN A 121 1.05 -24.21 11.36
C ASN A 121 1.69 -25.55 11.71
N ASN A 122 1.20 -26.23 12.75
CA ASN A 122 1.74 -27.51 13.21
C ASN A 122 3.28 -27.51 13.41
N GLY A 123 3.82 -26.43 13.97
CA GLY A 123 5.25 -26.26 14.22
C GLY A 123 6.07 -25.82 13.00
N VAL A 124 5.44 -25.61 11.83
CA VAL A 124 6.09 -25.10 10.62
C VAL A 124 5.74 -23.64 10.42
N GLY A 125 6.75 -22.79 10.21
CA GLY A 125 6.54 -21.37 9.90
C GLY A 125 5.78 -21.19 8.59
N ARG A 126 4.87 -20.21 8.55
CA ARG A 126 4.13 -19.83 7.32
C ARG A 126 4.88 -18.82 6.47
N GLU A 127 5.90 -18.17 7.05
CA GLU A 127 6.72 -17.12 6.41
C GLU A 127 5.85 -15.99 5.83
N PRO A 128 5.21 -15.15 6.69
CA PRO A 128 4.33 -14.07 6.24
C PRO A 128 5.10 -13.01 5.45
N ARG A 129 4.46 -12.41 4.44
CA ARG A 129 5.14 -11.53 3.48
C ARG A 129 4.61 -10.09 3.47
N SER A 130 3.35 -9.88 3.21
CA SER A 130 2.78 -8.55 3.00
C SER A 130 1.37 -8.44 3.57
N VAL A 131 0.93 -7.21 3.88
CA VAL A 131 -0.39 -6.94 4.47
C VAL A 131 -1.14 -5.87 3.69
N ALA A 132 -2.45 -6.07 3.50
CA ALA A 132 -3.37 -5.05 2.99
C ALA A 132 -4.68 -5.09 3.79
N PHE A 133 -5.51 -4.04 3.67
CA PHE A 133 -6.71 -3.88 4.49
C PHE A 133 -7.96 -3.66 3.66
N TYR A 134 -9.07 -4.23 4.14
CA TYR A 134 -10.39 -3.97 3.59
C TYR A 134 -11.47 -4.17 4.65
N LYS A 135 -12.31 -3.14 4.86
CA LYS A 135 -13.51 -3.19 5.73
C LYS A 135 -13.30 -3.90 7.08
N GLY A 136 -12.27 -3.49 7.83
CA GLY A 136 -11.99 -4.03 9.16
C GLY A 136 -11.25 -5.38 9.19
N ASN A 137 -10.79 -5.88 8.06
CA ASN A 137 -9.93 -7.05 7.96
C ASN A 137 -8.53 -6.67 7.45
N ALA A 138 -7.52 -7.29 8.01
CA ALA A 138 -6.17 -7.35 7.46
C ALA A 138 -5.99 -8.69 6.71
N PHE A 139 -5.40 -8.61 5.53
CA PHE A 139 -5.08 -9.75 4.67
C PHE A 139 -3.59 -9.90 4.59
N ILE A 140 -3.04 -11.04 5.00
CA ILE A 140 -1.61 -11.26 5.10
C ILE A 140 -1.22 -12.44 4.22
N THR A 141 -0.36 -12.23 3.23
CA THR A 141 0.21 -13.30 2.40
C THR A 141 1.27 -14.07 3.19
N SER A 142 1.41 -15.36 2.92
CA SER A 142 2.43 -16.22 3.52
C SER A 142 2.96 -17.23 2.51
N TYR A 143 4.24 -17.54 2.56
CA TYR A 143 4.91 -18.45 1.61
C TYR A 143 4.39 -19.88 1.63
N ASP A 144 3.60 -20.24 2.64
CA ASP A 144 2.87 -21.52 2.67
C ASP A 144 1.72 -21.61 1.64
N GLY A 145 1.53 -20.59 0.79
CA GLY A 145 0.49 -20.56 -0.24
C GLY A 145 -0.87 -20.08 0.27
N THR A 146 -0.89 -19.31 1.35
CA THR A 146 -2.14 -18.81 1.93
C THR A 146 -2.17 -17.29 2.09
N VAL A 147 -3.40 -16.76 2.21
CA VAL A 147 -3.69 -15.41 2.73
C VAL A 147 -4.45 -15.56 4.03
N ALA A 148 -3.86 -15.13 5.14
CA ALA A 148 -4.55 -15.04 6.42
C ALA A 148 -5.50 -13.85 6.44
N VAL A 149 -6.69 -14.04 7.03
CA VAL A 149 -7.68 -12.97 7.28
C VAL A 149 -7.72 -12.72 8.78
N MET A 150 -7.28 -11.54 9.19
CA MET A 150 -7.28 -11.11 10.59
C MET A 150 -8.31 -10.00 10.79
N ASP A 151 -9.21 -10.16 11.74
CA ASP A 151 -10.12 -9.10 12.18
C ASP A 151 -9.35 -8.00 12.92
N THR A 152 -9.45 -6.75 12.46
CA THR A 152 -8.64 -5.64 13.00
C THR A 152 -9.12 -5.13 14.36
N ALA A 153 -10.30 -5.50 14.82
CA ALA A 153 -10.82 -5.13 16.14
C ALA A 153 -10.35 -6.12 17.21
N SER A 154 -10.58 -7.40 17.00
CA SER A 154 -10.21 -8.48 17.93
C SER A 154 -8.76 -8.93 17.77
N LEU A 155 -8.13 -8.64 16.62
CA LEU A 155 -6.80 -9.12 16.22
C LEU A 155 -6.74 -10.65 16.19
N ALA A 156 -7.83 -11.31 15.83
CA ALA A 156 -7.89 -12.75 15.68
C ALA A 156 -7.78 -13.12 14.18
N ILE A 157 -6.96 -14.11 13.86
CA ILE A 157 -6.96 -14.71 12.51
C ILE A 157 -8.20 -15.61 12.42
N THR A 158 -9.10 -15.27 11.51
CA THR A 158 -10.41 -15.93 11.37
C THR A 158 -10.44 -16.97 10.26
N LYS A 159 -9.52 -16.85 9.28
CA LYS A 159 -9.51 -17.70 8.09
C LYS A 159 -8.15 -17.69 7.41
N TYR A 160 -7.84 -18.76 6.71
CA TYR A 160 -6.77 -18.83 5.70
C TYR A 160 -7.39 -19.14 4.33
N ILE A 161 -7.05 -18.36 3.32
CA ILE A 161 -7.54 -18.52 1.94
C ILE A 161 -6.39 -19.13 1.13
N PRO A 162 -6.53 -20.32 0.53
CA PRO A 162 -5.52 -20.87 -0.36
C PRO A 162 -5.37 -20.00 -1.62
N VAL A 163 -4.11 -19.82 -2.07
CA VAL A 163 -3.75 -19.11 -3.31
C VAL A 163 -2.70 -19.89 -4.10
N GLY A 164 -1.81 -19.24 -4.84
CA GLY A 164 -0.67 -19.91 -5.50
C GLY A 164 0.54 -20.08 -4.57
N ARG A 165 1.65 -20.60 -5.14
CA ARG A 165 2.89 -20.83 -4.39
C ARG A 165 3.63 -19.52 -4.08
N ASN A 166 4.20 -19.43 -2.89
CA ASN A 166 5.01 -18.31 -2.42
C ASN A 166 4.39 -16.96 -2.77
N PRO A 167 3.18 -16.65 -2.25
CA PRO A 167 2.54 -15.37 -2.52
C PRO A 167 3.36 -14.24 -1.90
N GLU A 168 3.58 -13.18 -2.68
CA GLU A 168 4.34 -11.98 -2.33
C GLU A 168 3.40 -10.81 -1.97
N GLN A 169 3.46 -9.71 -2.69
CA GLN A 169 2.58 -8.57 -2.43
C GLN A 169 1.13 -8.82 -2.85
N LEU A 170 0.26 -8.04 -2.24
CA LEU A 170 -1.18 -8.04 -2.48
C LEU A 170 -1.69 -6.60 -2.50
N VAL A 171 -2.74 -6.36 -3.27
CA VAL A 171 -3.43 -5.05 -3.31
C VAL A 171 -4.94 -5.23 -3.36
N VAL A 172 -5.65 -4.30 -2.73
CA VAL A 172 -7.11 -4.21 -2.81
C VAL A 172 -7.50 -3.26 -3.93
N SER A 173 -8.37 -3.70 -4.83
CA SER A 173 -8.93 -2.89 -5.90
C SER A 173 -10.30 -3.41 -6.27
N ASN A 174 -11.31 -2.53 -6.41
CA ASN A 174 -12.67 -2.86 -6.85
C ASN A 174 -13.31 -4.03 -6.04
N ASP A 175 -13.29 -3.92 -4.70
CA ASP A 175 -13.80 -4.93 -3.76
C ASP A 175 -13.18 -6.34 -3.92
N LYS A 176 -12.01 -6.42 -4.54
CA LYS A 176 -11.23 -7.64 -4.74
C LYS A 176 -9.82 -7.49 -4.18
N LEU A 177 -9.24 -8.61 -3.79
CA LEU A 177 -7.84 -8.73 -3.43
C LEU A 177 -7.09 -9.44 -4.55
N TYR A 178 -6.03 -8.81 -5.05
CA TYR A 178 -5.12 -9.36 -6.03
C TYR A 178 -3.85 -9.78 -5.30
N VAL A 179 -3.38 -10.99 -5.53
CA VAL A 179 -2.23 -11.61 -4.84
C VAL A 179 -1.24 -12.12 -5.86
N ALA A 180 -0.01 -11.64 -5.83
CA ALA A 180 1.08 -12.10 -6.68
C ALA A 180 1.59 -13.46 -6.19
N ASN A 181 1.50 -14.50 -7.00
CA ASN A 181 2.03 -15.84 -6.70
C ASN A 181 3.35 -15.99 -7.45
N SER A 182 4.45 -15.82 -6.75
CA SER A 182 5.79 -15.81 -7.38
C SER A 182 6.33 -17.20 -7.65
N GLY A 183 6.02 -18.18 -6.78
CA GLY A 183 6.73 -19.46 -6.78
C GLY A 183 8.25 -19.28 -6.60
N GLY A 184 8.69 -18.12 -6.06
CA GLY A 184 10.08 -17.67 -6.08
C GLY A 184 11.07 -18.55 -5.32
N LEU A 185 10.60 -19.38 -4.38
CA LEU A 185 11.45 -20.38 -3.70
C LEU A 185 11.68 -21.64 -4.54
N SER A 186 10.96 -21.79 -5.67
CA SER A 186 11.14 -22.91 -6.61
C SER A 186 12.12 -22.51 -7.71
N PHE A 187 13.42 -22.47 -7.38
CA PHE A 187 14.47 -22.10 -8.33
C PHE A 187 14.36 -22.90 -9.63
N GLY A 188 14.37 -22.17 -10.78
CA GLY A 188 14.21 -22.74 -12.11
C GLY A 188 12.76 -23.05 -12.53
N ASN A 189 11.78 -22.88 -11.64
CA ASN A 189 10.36 -23.09 -11.96
C ASN A 189 9.45 -22.14 -11.15
N PRO A 190 9.63 -20.81 -11.26
CA PRO A 190 8.75 -19.85 -10.61
C PRO A 190 7.33 -19.86 -11.20
N ASP A 191 6.35 -19.38 -10.44
CA ASP A 191 4.96 -19.24 -10.88
C ASP A 191 4.74 -17.96 -11.71
N ASN A 192 3.58 -17.88 -12.36
CA ASN A 192 3.22 -16.77 -13.25
C ASN A 192 1.77 -16.34 -13.08
N THR A 193 1.23 -16.34 -11.87
CA THR A 193 -0.18 -16.06 -11.67
C THR A 193 -0.42 -14.96 -10.63
N VAL A 194 -1.55 -14.25 -10.80
CA VAL A 194 -2.17 -13.41 -9.79
C VAL A 194 -3.51 -14.03 -9.41
N SER A 195 -3.68 -14.36 -8.12
CA SER A 195 -4.97 -14.79 -7.58
C SER A 195 -5.89 -13.59 -7.39
N VAL A 196 -7.16 -13.73 -7.77
CA VAL A 196 -8.21 -12.76 -7.53
C VAL A 196 -9.17 -13.33 -6.50
N ILE A 197 -9.29 -12.66 -5.37
CA ILE A 197 -10.17 -13.06 -4.26
C ILE A 197 -11.30 -12.02 -4.15
N ASP A 198 -12.54 -12.48 -4.19
CA ASP A 198 -13.70 -11.65 -3.88
C ASP A 198 -13.75 -11.39 -2.37
N LEU A 199 -13.67 -10.12 -1.98
CA LEU A 199 -13.57 -9.69 -0.57
C LEU A 199 -14.90 -9.75 0.19
N ASN A 200 -16.05 -9.94 -0.49
CA ASN A 200 -17.33 -10.17 0.18
C ASN A 200 -17.53 -11.63 0.54
N THR A 201 -17.02 -12.55 -0.29
CA THR A 201 -17.16 -14.00 -0.08
C THR A 201 -15.91 -14.64 0.52
N LEU A 202 -14.77 -13.97 0.48
CA LEU A 202 -13.45 -14.46 0.89
C LEU A 202 -13.09 -15.79 0.17
N LYS A 203 -13.32 -15.81 -1.15
CA LYS A 203 -12.99 -16.94 -2.02
C LYS A 203 -12.19 -16.50 -3.22
N GLU A 204 -11.22 -17.31 -3.62
CA GLU A 204 -10.55 -17.13 -4.91
C GLU A 204 -11.57 -17.38 -6.04
N THR A 205 -11.68 -16.42 -6.95
CA THR A 205 -12.61 -16.48 -8.09
C THR A 205 -11.90 -16.70 -9.40
N LYS A 206 -10.61 -16.32 -9.48
CA LYS A 206 -9.83 -16.40 -10.72
C LYS A 206 -8.33 -16.43 -10.42
N LYS A 207 -7.56 -17.03 -11.33
CA LYS A 207 -6.12 -16.81 -11.48
C LYS A 207 -5.84 -16.19 -12.85
N ILE A 208 -5.08 -15.08 -12.85
CA ILE A 208 -4.70 -14.37 -14.05
C ILE A 208 -3.25 -14.72 -14.35
N THR A 209 -2.98 -15.20 -15.59
CA THR A 209 -1.60 -15.43 -16.04
C THR A 209 -0.92 -14.09 -16.33
N VAL A 210 0.25 -13.87 -15.74
CA VAL A 210 1.09 -12.68 -15.88
C VAL A 210 2.51 -13.08 -16.28
N ILE A 211 3.44 -12.12 -16.36
CA ILE A 211 4.87 -12.42 -16.53
C ILE A 211 5.33 -13.22 -15.32
N VAL A 212 6.21 -14.20 -15.55
CA VAL A 212 6.68 -15.15 -14.54
C VAL A 212 7.41 -14.46 -13.37
N ASN A 213 7.24 -15.03 -12.17
CA ASN A 213 7.78 -14.53 -10.91
C ASN A 213 7.24 -13.14 -10.53
N PRO A 214 5.90 -12.96 -10.42
CA PRO A 214 5.30 -11.70 -9.97
C PRO A 214 5.60 -11.46 -8.48
N VAL A 215 6.07 -10.25 -8.15
CA VAL A 215 6.53 -9.92 -6.79
C VAL A 215 5.85 -8.67 -6.26
N THR A 216 5.93 -7.55 -7.00
CA THR A 216 5.49 -6.24 -6.50
C THR A 216 4.17 -5.84 -7.17
N MET A 217 3.27 -5.28 -6.38
CA MET A 217 1.95 -4.87 -6.87
C MET A 217 1.59 -3.47 -6.41
N ALA A 218 0.88 -2.73 -7.26
CA ALA A 218 0.23 -1.47 -6.93
C ALA A 218 -1.10 -1.36 -7.66
N ALA A 219 -2.02 -0.55 -7.14
CA ALA A 219 -3.29 -0.26 -7.80
C ALA A 219 -3.48 1.25 -7.94
N ASP A 220 -4.09 1.69 -9.04
CA ASP A 220 -4.44 3.08 -9.27
C ASP A 220 -5.94 3.35 -9.04
N GLY A 221 -6.33 4.62 -9.17
CA GLY A 221 -7.73 5.05 -9.11
C GLY A 221 -8.50 4.91 -10.44
N TYR A 222 -7.87 4.40 -11.51
CA TYR A 222 -8.46 4.28 -12.86
C TYR A 222 -8.91 2.86 -13.21
N GLY A 223 -8.80 1.94 -12.25
CA GLY A 223 -9.23 0.57 -12.44
C GLY A 223 -8.13 -0.37 -12.89
N HIS A 224 -6.87 -0.05 -12.64
CA HIS A 224 -5.75 -0.90 -13.01
C HIS A 224 -5.00 -1.44 -11.78
N VAL A 225 -4.52 -2.66 -11.92
CA VAL A 225 -3.56 -3.30 -11.01
C VAL A 225 -2.27 -3.54 -11.79
N TYR A 226 -1.19 -2.99 -11.28
CA TYR A 226 0.16 -3.12 -11.83
C TYR A 226 0.88 -4.24 -11.11
N VAL A 227 1.54 -5.10 -11.86
CA VAL A 227 2.31 -6.23 -11.36
C VAL A 227 3.70 -6.17 -11.97
N LEU A 228 4.73 -6.05 -11.13
CA LEU A 228 6.12 -6.22 -11.56
C LEU A 228 6.57 -7.65 -11.28
N SER A 229 7.16 -8.26 -12.28
CA SER A 229 7.66 -9.63 -12.28
C SER A 229 9.16 -9.67 -12.56
N LEU A 230 9.89 -10.57 -11.88
CA LEU A 230 11.34 -10.70 -12.02
C LEU A 230 11.79 -11.52 -13.25
N GLY A 231 10.86 -12.23 -13.90
CA GLY A 231 11.22 -13.19 -14.92
C GLY A 231 11.73 -14.51 -14.34
N ASP A 232 12.30 -15.35 -15.20
CA ASP A 232 12.83 -16.66 -14.79
C ASP A 232 14.35 -16.65 -14.56
N PHE A 233 14.98 -15.48 -14.65
CA PHE A 233 16.43 -15.26 -14.57
C PHE A 233 17.24 -16.00 -15.66
N ASN A 234 16.57 -16.45 -16.73
CA ASN A 234 17.20 -17.19 -17.83
C ASN A 234 16.73 -16.69 -19.20
N THR A 235 15.49 -17.05 -19.57
CA THR A 235 14.94 -16.78 -20.90
C THR A 235 13.85 -15.71 -20.92
N VAL A 236 13.10 -15.60 -19.83
CA VAL A 236 12.02 -14.63 -19.69
C VAL A 236 12.50 -13.46 -18.82
N LEU A 237 12.60 -12.31 -19.43
CA LEU A 237 12.97 -11.08 -18.70
C LEU A 237 11.87 -10.64 -17.76
N GLY A 238 12.27 -9.92 -16.71
CA GLY A 238 11.35 -9.20 -15.84
C GLY A 238 10.55 -8.14 -16.62
N GLY A 239 9.36 -7.82 -16.14
CA GLY A 239 8.48 -6.88 -16.82
C GLY A 239 7.28 -6.44 -16.02
N MET A 240 6.47 -5.57 -16.60
CA MET A 240 5.23 -5.06 -16.03
C MET A 240 4.03 -5.70 -16.72
N THR A 241 3.08 -6.19 -15.93
CA THR A 241 1.74 -6.57 -16.41
C THR A 241 0.71 -5.61 -15.81
N ILE A 242 -0.18 -5.05 -16.61
CA ILE A 242 -1.30 -4.21 -16.19
C ILE A 242 -2.57 -5.03 -16.33
N ILE A 243 -3.32 -5.16 -15.23
CA ILE A 243 -4.59 -5.88 -15.14
C ILE A 243 -5.71 -4.85 -15.06
N ASP A 244 -6.78 -5.05 -15.83
CA ASP A 244 -8.05 -4.33 -15.67
C ASP A 244 -8.85 -4.97 -14.53
N ASN A 245 -9.17 -4.21 -13.49
CA ASN A 245 -9.85 -4.71 -12.29
C ASN A 245 -11.36 -4.91 -12.46
N THR A 246 -11.94 -4.50 -13.59
CA THR A 246 -13.35 -4.73 -13.91
C THR A 246 -13.53 -6.10 -14.55
N THR A 247 -12.65 -6.45 -15.49
CA THR A 247 -12.71 -7.71 -16.25
C THR A 247 -11.85 -8.82 -15.68
N ASP A 248 -10.94 -8.49 -14.76
CA ASP A 248 -9.92 -9.40 -14.22
C ASP A 248 -9.10 -10.05 -15.35
N ALA A 249 -8.65 -9.24 -16.29
CA ALA A 249 -7.88 -9.67 -17.43
C ALA A 249 -6.65 -8.78 -17.64
N VAL A 250 -5.60 -9.35 -18.24
CA VAL A 250 -4.44 -8.56 -18.67
C VAL A 250 -4.89 -7.53 -19.71
N LYS A 251 -4.64 -6.26 -19.43
CA LYS A 251 -4.91 -5.14 -20.32
C LYS A 251 -3.74 -4.87 -21.25
N SER A 252 -2.53 -4.84 -20.69
CA SER A 252 -1.30 -4.59 -21.44
C SER A 252 -0.06 -5.07 -20.68
N GLN A 253 1.04 -5.17 -21.41
CA GLN A 253 2.38 -5.45 -20.88
C GLN A 253 3.37 -4.46 -21.49
N PRO A 254 3.48 -3.25 -20.93
CA PRO A 254 4.39 -2.24 -21.45
C PRO A 254 5.84 -2.70 -21.29
N THR A 255 6.68 -2.35 -22.26
CA THR A 255 8.11 -2.63 -22.17
C THR A 255 8.75 -1.78 -21.08
N VAL A 256 9.32 -2.45 -20.07
CA VAL A 256 10.07 -1.85 -18.97
C VAL A 256 11.39 -2.59 -18.78
N SER A 257 12.41 -1.92 -18.28
CA SER A 257 13.69 -2.55 -17.96
C SER A 257 13.81 -2.62 -16.44
N LEU A 258 13.75 -3.82 -15.88
CA LEU A 258 13.73 -4.06 -14.44
C LEU A 258 15.03 -4.72 -13.97
N GLY A 259 15.48 -4.33 -12.77
CA GLY A 259 16.56 -4.97 -12.03
C GLY A 259 16.06 -6.13 -11.15
N TYR A 260 16.88 -6.51 -10.17
CA TYR A 260 16.50 -7.49 -9.15
C TYR A 260 15.56 -6.91 -8.12
N ASN A 261 15.81 -5.68 -7.65
CA ASN A 261 14.87 -4.96 -6.80
C ASN A 261 13.89 -4.21 -7.68
N ILE A 262 12.63 -4.42 -7.45
CA ILE A 262 11.53 -3.86 -8.25
C ILE A 262 10.50 -3.16 -7.35
N PRO A 263 10.93 -2.22 -6.46
CA PRO A 263 9.96 -1.45 -5.68
C PRO A 263 9.07 -0.63 -6.60
N MET A 264 7.82 -0.47 -6.22
CA MET A 264 6.82 0.28 -6.95
C MET A 264 5.85 0.95 -5.99
N ALA A 265 5.38 2.15 -6.35
CA ALA A 265 4.29 2.84 -5.68
C ALA A 265 3.38 3.53 -6.71
N ALA A 266 2.07 3.50 -6.48
CA ALA A 266 1.10 4.26 -7.28
C ALA A 266 0.47 5.35 -6.42
N ASN A 267 0.36 6.57 -6.98
CA ASN A 267 -0.37 7.67 -6.35
C ASN A 267 -0.92 8.63 -7.42
N GLY A 268 -2.23 8.90 -7.36
CA GLY A 268 -2.90 9.75 -8.34
C GLY A 268 -2.72 9.23 -9.77
N ASP A 269 -2.17 10.09 -10.63
CA ASP A 269 -1.97 9.78 -12.05
C ASP A 269 -0.67 9.00 -12.33
N PHE A 270 0.15 8.69 -11.33
CA PHE A 270 1.50 8.19 -11.54
C PHE A 270 1.80 6.88 -10.80
N VAL A 271 2.58 6.03 -11.47
CA VAL A 271 3.19 4.83 -10.92
C VAL A 271 4.71 4.99 -11.02
N TYR A 272 5.38 4.93 -9.88
CA TYR A 272 6.83 5.05 -9.75
C TYR A 272 7.42 3.65 -9.56
N TYR A 273 8.50 3.34 -10.27
CA TYR A 273 9.16 2.03 -10.14
C TYR A 273 10.66 2.13 -10.40
N ALA A 274 11.43 1.25 -9.78
CA ALA A 274 12.87 1.19 -10.02
C ALA A 274 13.20 0.43 -11.32
N THR A 275 14.20 0.93 -12.06
CA THR A 275 14.69 0.34 -13.31
C THR A 275 15.99 -0.43 -13.10
N LEU A 276 16.44 -1.17 -14.11
CA LEU A 276 17.69 -1.94 -14.11
C LEU A 276 18.93 -1.06 -13.82
N ASP A 277 18.91 0.20 -14.26
CA ASP A 277 19.99 1.17 -14.02
C ASP A 277 19.78 2.03 -12.77
N ASN A 278 18.96 1.53 -11.82
CA ASN A 278 18.68 2.12 -10.50
C ASN A 278 18.04 3.52 -10.55
N LYS A 279 17.42 3.89 -11.66
CA LYS A 279 16.60 5.11 -11.77
C LYS A 279 15.18 4.83 -11.28
N ILE A 280 14.46 5.90 -10.97
CA ILE A 280 13.03 5.84 -10.62
C ILE A 280 12.22 6.31 -11.83
N ALA A 281 11.75 5.39 -12.64
CA ALA A 281 10.89 5.69 -13.78
C ALA A 281 9.45 6.00 -13.34
N VAL A 282 8.75 6.77 -14.15
CA VAL A 282 7.35 7.14 -13.94
C VAL A 282 6.51 6.69 -15.12
N TYR A 283 5.45 5.95 -14.83
CA TYR A 283 4.41 5.59 -15.77
C TYR A 283 3.14 6.40 -15.47
N ASN A 284 2.51 6.95 -16.48
CA ASN A 284 1.25 7.67 -16.28
C ASN A 284 0.08 6.70 -16.35
N ALA A 285 -0.58 6.51 -15.21
CA ALA A 285 -1.71 5.59 -15.03
C ALA A 285 -2.95 6.01 -15.84
N LYS A 286 -3.15 7.32 -16.02
CA LYS A 286 -4.30 7.86 -16.74
C LYS A 286 -4.17 7.71 -18.25
N THR A 287 -2.99 8.02 -18.79
CA THR A 287 -2.74 7.93 -20.25
C THR A 287 -2.22 6.57 -20.69
N GLN A 288 -1.87 5.69 -19.73
CA GLN A 288 -1.30 4.37 -19.96
C GLN A 288 -0.02 4.42 -20.83
N ALA A 289 0.89 5.32 -20.47
CA ALA A 289 2.15 5.54 -21.18
C ALA A 289 3.31 5.85 -20.23
N ALA A 290 4.54 5.59 -20.67
CA ALA A 290 5.73 6.06 -19.98
C ALA A 290 5.73 7.59 -19.91
N ALA A 291 5.99 8.16 -18.74
CA ALA A 291 5.99 9.60 -18.50
C ALA A 291 7.41 10.16 -18.31
N GLN A 292 8.23 9.52 -17.50
CA GLN A 292 9.60 9.94 -17.23
C GLN A 292 10.52 8.72 -17.11
N ALA A 293 11.71 8.82 -17.73
CA ALA A 293 12.72 7.78 -17.59
C ALA A 293 13.44 7.83 -16.22
N ASN A 294 13.46 9.01 -15.58
CA ASN A 294 13.94 9.20 -14.22
C ASN A 294 13.16 10.34 -13.56
N PHE A 295 12.57 10.07 -12.41
CA PHE A 295 11.88 11.05 -11.57
C PHE A 295 12.87 12.04 -10.91
N ILE A 296 14.05 11.56 -10.52
CA ILE A 296 15.07 12.35 -9.80
C ILE A 296 15.72 13.34 -10.78
N THR A 297 15.60 14.64 -10.49
CA THR A 297 15.98 15.71 -11.44
C THR A 297 17.20 16.53 -11.01
N ASP A 298 17.70 16.34 -9.78
CA ASP A 298 18.78 17.14 -9.19
C ASP A 298 20.14 16.44 -9.14
N GLY A 299 20.23 15.25 -9.74
CA GLY A 299 21.46 14.46 -9.78
C GLY A 299 21.71 13.60 -8.55
N THR A 300 20.79 13.53 -7.58
CA THR A 300 20.88 12.57 -6.46
C THR A 300 20.98 11.16 -7.00
N VAL A 301 21.98 10.39 -6.53
CA VAL A 301 22.22 9.00 -6.91
C VAL A 301 21.72 8.08 -5.84
N ILE A 302 20.92 7.09 -6.22
CA ILE A 302 20.48 5.97 -5.37
C ILE A 302 21.17 4.73 -5.88
N THR A 303 21.93 4.07 -5.02
CA THR A 303 22.76 2.92 -5.41
C THR A 303 21.93 1.66 -5.59
N THR A 304 20.98 1.43 -4.68
CA THR A 304 20.13 0.22 -4.65
C THR A 304 18.73 0.62 -4.18
N PRO A 305 17.87 1.12 -5.10
CA PRO A 305 16.48 1.42 -4.74
C PRO A 305 15.80 0.20 -4.15
N TYR A 306 15.25 0.33 -2.92
CA TYR A 306 14.73 -0.83 -2.18
C TYR A 306 13.26 -0.72 -1.81
N ALA A 307 12.80 0.49 -1.47
CA ALA A 307 11.37 0.81 -1.34
C ALA A 307 11.06 2.17 -1.98
N ILE A 308 9.85 2.30 -2.51
CA ILE A 308 9.28 3.57 -2.98
C ILE A 308 7.93 3.76 -2.28
N SER A 309 7.67 4.97 -1.79
CA SER A 309 6.37 5.34 -1.25
C SER A 309 6.06 6.78 -1.60
N VAL A 310 4.79 7.11 -1.82
CA VAL A 310 4.37 8.49 -2.09
C VAL A 310 3.44 8.93 -0.98
N ASP A 311 3.74 10.05 -0.36
CA ASP A 311 2.81 10.65 0.60
C ASP A 311 1.62 11.27 -0.15
N ALA A 312 0.46 10.64 -0.04
CA ALA A 312 -0.76 11.09 -0.69
C ALA A 312 -1.24 12.49 -0.23
N LEU A 313 -0.75 13.01 0.90
CA LEU A 313 -1.12 14.35 1.39
C LEU A 313 -0.27 15.45 0.78
N SER A 314 1.05 15.24 0.69
CA SER A 314 1.99 16.25 0.18
C SER A 314 2.36 16.03 -1.29
N GLY A 315 2.29 14.80 -1.77
CA GLY A 315 2.82 14.39 -3.08
C GLY A 315 4.33 14.18 -3.10
N GLU A 316 5.00 14.24 -1.92
CA GLU A 316 6.41 13.89 -1.78
C GLU A 316 6.65 12.41 -2.10
N VAL A 317 7.75 12.15 -2.79
CA VAL A 317 8.16 10.78 -3.15
C VAL A 317 9.35 10.37 -2.30
N PHE A 318 9.20 9.26 -1.63
CA PHE A 318 10.23 8.70 -0.77
C PHE A 318 10.84 7.46 -1.42
N VAL A 319 12.17 7.44 -1.47
CA VAL A 319 12.92 6.30 -2.00
C VAL A 319 13.97 5.89 -0.99
N SER A 320 14.01 4.62 -0.64
CA SER A 320 15.06 4.07 0.20
C SER A 320 16.17 3.45 -0.62
N ASP A 321 17.39 3.53 -0.11
CA ASP A 321 18.61 2.96 -0.68
C ASP A 321 19.17 1.91 0.28
N ALA A 322 19.20 0.66 -0.12
CA ALA A 322 19.78 -0.44 0.63
C ALA A 322 21.32 -0.53 0.48
N LYS A 323 21.91 0.26 -0.41
CA LYS A 323 23.35 0.28 -0.69
C LYS A 323 23.90 -1.11 -1.01
N ASP A 324 24.61 -1.71 -0.06
CA ASP A 324 25.28 -3.01 -0.18
C ASP A 324 24.60 -4.13 0.62
N TYR A 325 23.37 -3.89 1.13
CA TYR A 325 22.56 -4.81 1.97
C TYR A 325 23.20 -5.20 3.32
N SER A 326 24.33 -4.62 3.68
CA SER A 326 25.03 -4.89 4.93
C SER A 326 25.28 -3.64 5.76
N SER A 327 25.39 -2.50 5.13
CA SER A 327 25.49 -1.18 5.77
C SER A 327 24.12 -0.58 6.02
N ASN A 328 24.05 0.36 6.96
CA ASN A 328 22.85 1.17 7.15
C ASN A 328 22.46 1.89 5.86
N GLY A 329 21.19 1.79 5.52
CA GLY A 329 20.62 2.41 4.35
C GLY A 329 20.37 3.91 4.51
N THR A 330 19.71 4.48 3.52
CA THR A 330 19.30 5.89 3.52
C THR A 330 17.87 5.99 2.99
N LEU A 331 17.04 6.82 3.62
CA LEU A 331 15.78 7.27 3.06
C LEU A 331 15.97 8.67 2.47
N TYR A 332 15.60 8.85 1.23
CA TYR A 332 15.56 10.12 0.52
C TYR A 332 14.11 10.60 0.38
N ALA A 333 13.84 11.85 0.72
CA ALA A 333 12.57 12.50 0.50
C ALA A 333 12.72 13.53 -0.62
N PHE A 334 11.93 13.38 -1.67
CA PHE A 334 11.92 14.28 -2.82
C PHE A 334 10.59 15.05 -2.89
N ASP A 335 10.63 16.29 -3.29
CA ASP A 335 9.42 17.01 -3.67
C ASP A 335 8.76 16.36 -4.90
N LYS A 336 7.53 16.77 -5.22
CA LYS A 336 6.77 16.25 -6.38
C LYS A 336 7.43 16.51 -7.76
N THR A 337 8.51 17.29 -7.79
CA THR A 337 9.27 17.59 -9.02
C THR A 337 10.56 16.78 -9.14
N GLY A 338 10.85 15.92 -8.15
CA GLY A 338 12.02 15.06 -8.11
C GLY A 338 13.28 15.73 -7.59
N LYS A 339 13.15 16.81 -6.80
CA LYS A 339 14.27 17.46 -6.12
C LYS A 339 14.34 16.99 -4.68
N LEU A 340 15.54 16.65 -4.23
CA LEU A 340 15.80 16.23 -2.86
C LEU A 340 15.49 17.35 -1.87
N GLU A 341 14.66 17.05 -0.87
CA GLU A 341 14.37 17.94 0.24
C GLU A 341 15.24 17.63 1.46
N TYR A 342 15.35 16.34 1.79
CA TYR A 342 16.21 15.84 2.87
C TYR A 342 16.46 14.34 2.72
N SER A 343 17.41 13.85 3.51
CA SER A 343 17.66 12.42 3.68
C SER A 343 17.92 12.08 5.15
N ILE A 344 17.63 10.84 5.52
CA ILE A 344 17.92 10.30 6.86
C ILE A 344 18.60 8.93 6.76
N THR A 345 19.46 8.61 7.73
CA THR A 345 20.00 7.27 7.86
C THR A 345 18.95 6.32 8.41
N THR A 346 18.86 5.13 7.84
CA THR A 346 17.98 4.04 8.27
C THR A 346 18.79 2.84 8.80
N GLY A 347 18.12 1.74 9.12
CA GLY A 347 18.79 0.46 9.34
C GLY A 347 19.15 -0.23 8.02
N ILE A 348 19.55 -1.50 8.10
CA ILE A 348 19.97 -2.34 6.98
C ILE A 348 18.74 -2.75 6.15
N SER A 349 18.83 -2.66 4.82
CA SER A 349 17.76 -3.05 3.87
C SER A 349 16.41 -2.40 4.20
N PRO A 350 16.27 -1.06 4.08
CA PRO A 350 15.04 -0.32 4.40
C PRO A 350 13.93 -0.64 3.41
N GLY A 351 13.11 -1.67 3.72
CA GLY A 351 12.18 -2.32 2.80
C GLY A 351 10.77 -1.73 2.75
N ARG A 352 10.35 -0.97 3.78
CA ARG A 352 8.99 -0.39 3.79
C ARG A 352 8.99 1.01 4.41
N ILE A 353 8.21 1.91 3.79
CA ILE A 353 8.06 3.31 4.20
C ILE A 353 6.58 3.55 4.51
N THR A 354 6.27 3.99 5.73
CA THR A 354 4.88 4.13 6.20
C THR A 354 4.68 5.47 6.90
N PHE A 355 3.68 6.24 6.48
CA PHE A 355 3.41 7.58 7.02
C PHE A 355 2.41 7.52 8.17
N VAL A 356 2.71 8.20 9.27
CA VAL A 356 1.81 8.30 10.42
C VAL A 356 1.20 9.69 10.55
N ASN A 357 -0.11 9.75 10.76
CA ASN A 357 -0.84 10.99 11.00
C ASN A 357 -0.73 11.46 12.46
N LYS A 358 -0.86 12.78 12.68
CA LYS A 358 -0.97 13.39 14.01
C LYS A 358 -2.19 12.92 14.79
#